data_9edfcad1a4d2107aad74329a026d80db
#
_entry.id   9edfcad1a4d2107aad74329a026d80db
#
_cell.length_a   1.000
_cell.length_b   1.000
_cell.length_c   1.000
_cell.angle_alpha   90.00
_cell.angle_beta   90.00
_cell.angle_gamma   90.00
#
_symmetry.space_group_name_H-M   'P 1'
#
loop_
_entity.id
_entity.type
_entity.pdbx_description
1 polymer ?
#
loop_
_entity_poly.entity_id
_entity_poly.type
_entity_poly.pdbx_seq_one_letter_code
_entity_poly.pdbx_strand_id
1 'polypeptide(L)'
;MNSNKMRIAALALLVGAATQVVAAPAPVTELNSSSAQGNSLERLERMLEARNQIQIDMQRQLEQLASEMDELRGVVERNSYDLSQMLERQRELYREVDALSRQPQKAAPETADSKPKSTETYTSNVSENADYEKAVNLILKEKDYNGAVKAFEGFLVAYPQSAYKPNAHYWLGQLYFTKNQLKQAGEQFKAVADYSDSNKRADALLKLGVIAERSNNVDEAKKMYQEVVKTYPDSTSSRQAQASLNKLGK
;
A
#
# COMPACT_ATOMS: atom_id res chain seq x y z
N MET A 1 -1.26 -56.32 14.17
CA MET A 1 -2.37 -57.27 13.83
C MET A 1 -3.23 -56.53 12.83
N ASN A 2 -2.97 -56.80 11.59
CA ASN A 2 -3.79 -57.42 10.56
C ASN A 2 -5.08 -56.63 10.31
N SER A 3 -5.35 -56.05 9.16
CA SER A 3 -5.55 -56.76 7.91
C SER A 3 -5.74 -55.83 6.73
N ASN A 4 -4.74 -55.75 5.86
CA ASN A 4 -4.92 -55.32 4.49
C ASN A 4 -4.67 -56.53 3.60
N LYS A 5 -5.72 -57.24 3.27
CA LYS A 5 -5.65 -58.28 2.25
C LYS A 5 -6.93 -58.27 1.40
N MET A 6 -6.70 -58.31 0.11
CA MET A 6 -7.53 -58.85 -0.94
C MET A 6 -8.70 -58.01 -1.48
N ARG A 7 -8.48 -57.47 -2.62
CA ARG A 7 -9.45 -57.53 -3.72
C ARG A 7 -8.70 -57.52 -5.07
N ILE A 8 -8.17 -58.69 -5.41
CA ILE A 8 -7.82 -59.10 -6.77
C ILE A 8 -8.85 -60.16 -7.14
N ALA A 9 -9.36 -60.07 -8.34
CA ALA A 9 -10.19 -60.99 -9.13
C ALA A 9 -11.49 -60.28 -9.53
N ALA A 10 -11.79 -60.07 -10.77
CA ALA A 10 -11.97 -61.10 -11.79
C ALA A 10 -11.89 -60.51 -13.20
N LEU A 11 -10.98 -61.04 -13.96
CA LEU A 11 -10.91 -60.91 -15.43
C LEU A 11 -11.90 -61.98 -15.96
N ALA A 12 -13.04 -61.55 -16.50
CA ALA A 12 -13.93 -62.45 -17.27
C ALA A 12 -13.72 -62.27 -18.73
N LEU A 13 -13.09 -63.22 -19.35
CA LEU A 13 -13.04 -63.43 -20.78
C LEU A 13 -14.47 -63.71 -21.32
N LEU A 14 -14.98 -62.82 -22.15
CA LEU A 14 -16.15 -63.11 -22.98
C LEU A 14 -15.69 -63.08 -24.46
N VAL A 15 -15.42 -64.28 -24.96
CA VAL A 15 -15.31 -64.55 -26.37
C VAL A 15 -16.74 -64.63 -26.91
N GLY A 16 -17.14 -63.69 -27.73
CA GLY A 16 -18.47 -63.64 -28.35
C GLY A 16 -18.42 -63.19 -29.79
N ALA A 17 -18.55 -64.14 -30.70
CA ALA A 17 -19.10 -64.12 -32.06
C ALA A 17 -18.93 -62.83 -32.85
N ALA A 18 -18.05 -62.89 -33.86
CA ALA A 18 -17.99 -61.95 -34.96
C ALA A 18 -19.23 -62.07 -35.84
N THR A 19 -20.16 -61.15 -35.71
CA THR A 19 -21.15 -60.85 -36.75
C THR A 19 -20.58 -59.78 -37.65
N GLN A 20 -20.33 -60.07 -38.90
CA GLN A 20 -19.98 -59.10 -39.92
C GLN A 20 -21.17 -58.17 -40.15
N VAL A 21 -21.10 -57.00 -39.55
CA VAL A 21 -21.97 -55.88 -39.91
C VAL A 21 -21.35 -55.25 -41.14
N VAL A 22 -22.01 -55.39 -42.27
CA VAL A 22 -21.70 -54.58 -43.49
C VAL A 22 -22.01 -53.14 -43.10
N ALA A 23 -20.97 -52.38 -42.83
CA ALA A 23 -21.11 -50.98 -42.58
C ALA A 23 -21.49 -50.26 -43.88
N ALA A 24 -22.73 -49.78 -43.93
CA ALA A 24 -23.09 -48.78 -44.94
C ALA A 24 -22.13 -47.59 -44.83
N PRO A 25 -21.66 -47.01 -45.97
CA PRO A 25 -20.81 -45.81 -45.93
C PRO A 25 -21.59 -44.72 -45.20
N ALA A 26 -21.01 -44.23 -44.10
CA ALA A 26 -21.54 -43.06 -43.39
C ALA A 26 -21.66 -41.89 -44.36
N PRO A 27 -22.77 -41.15 -44.37
CA PRO A 27 -22.85 -39.94 -45.18
C PRO A 27 -21.73 -39.00 -44.75
N VAL A 28 -20.81 -38.71 -45.67
CA VAL A 28 -19.84 -37.63 -45.51
C VAL A 28 -20.66 -36.35 -45.56
N THR A 29 -21.10 -35.88 -44.41
CA THR A 29 -21.48 -34.48 -44.28
C THR A 29 -20.23 -33.68 -44.59
N GLU A 30 -20.16 -33.08 -45.74
CA GLU A 30 -19.21 -32.01 -46.01
C GLU A 30 -19.44 -30.95 -44.93
N LEU A 31 -18.67 -31.05 -43.86
CA LEU A 31 -18.49 -29.93 -42.92
C LEU A 31 -17.96 -28.80 -43.78
N ASN A 32 -18.78 -27.81 -43.98
CA ASN A 32 -18.45 -26.56 -44.64
C ASN A 32 -17.25 -25.95 -43.92
N SER A 33 -16.06 -26.45 -44.26
CA SER A 33 -14.78 -26.14 -43.57
C SER A 33 -14.40 -24.66 -43.70
N SER A 34 -15.02 -23.92 -44.60
CA SER A 34 -14.80 -22.50 -44.78
C SER A 34 -15.45 -21.65 -43.70
N SER A 35 -16.60 -22.02 -43.14
CA SER A 35 -17.27 -21.28 -42.09
C SER A 35 -16.67 -21.56 -40.68
N ALA A 36 -16.21 -22.79 -40.47
CA ALA A 36 -15.54 -23.17 -39.23
C ALA A 36 -14.13 -22.57 -39.13
N GLN A 37 -13.41 -22.45 -40.24
CA GLN A 37 -12.11 -21.79 -40.30
C GLN A 37 -12.21 -20.27 -40.15
N GLY A 38 -13.21 -19.62 -40.74
CA GLY A 38 -13.48 -18.20 -40.55
C GLY A 38 -13.75 -17.85 -39.10
N ASN A 39 -14.61 -18.64 -38.42
CA ASN A 39 -14.90 -18.44 -37.00
C ASN A 39 -13.69 -18.71 -36.09
N SER A 40 -12.77 -19.61 -36.47
CA SER A 40 -11.56 -19.88 -35.70
C SER A 40 -10.52 -18.77 -35.84
N LEU A 41 -10.37 -18.19 -37.03
CA LEU A 41 -9.48 -17.05 -37.30
C LEU A 41 -9.97 -15.80 -36.56
N GLU A 42 -11.24 -15.49 -36.65
CA GLU A 42 -11.85 -14.35 -35.96
C GLU A 42 -11.78 -14.49 -34.43
N ARG A 43 -11.84 -15.70 -33.91
CA ARG A 43 -11.63 -16.00 -32.48
C ARG A 43 -10.17 -15.81 -32.07
N LEU A 44 -9.22 -16.20 -32.92
CA LEU A 44 -7.79 -15.99 -32.72
C LEU A 44 -7.43 -14.51 -32.78
N GLU A 45 -7.98 -13.75 -33.72
CA GLU A 45 -7.79 -12.29 -33.78
C GLU A 45 -8.29 -11.59 -32.53
N ARG A 46 -9.51 -11.89 -32.06
CA ARG A 46 -10.03 -11.34 -30.80
C ARG A 46 -9.16 -11.73 -29.62
N MET A 47 -8.60 -12.92 -29.59
CA MET A 47 -7.72 -13.38 -28.52
C MET A 47 -6.37 -12.67 -28.57
N LEU A 48 -5.83 -12.37 -29.75
CA LEU A 48 -4.63 -11.58 -29.95
C LEU A 48 -4.85 -10.10 -29.58
N GLU A 49 -5.97 -9.52 -29.96
CA GLU A 49 -6.34 -8.15 -29.54
C GLU A 49 -6.50 -8.04 -28.04
N ALA A 50 -7.21 -8.97 -27.40
CA ALA A 50 -7.35 -9.02 -25.95
C ALA A 50 -5.99 -9.17 -25.25
N ARG A 51 -5.09 -10.00 -25.78
CA ARG A 51 -3.73 -10.16 -25.26
C ARG A 51 -2.90 -8.88 -25.39
N ASN A 52 -2.97 -8.22 -26.54
CA ASN A 52 -2.29 -6.96 -26.78
C ASN A 52 -2.81 -5.87 -25.84
N GLN A 53 -4.13 -5.80 -25.60
CA GLN A 53 -4.72 -4.85 -24.67
C GLN A 53 -4.25 -5.10 -23.25
N ILE A 54 -4.23 -6.36 -22.81
CA ILE A 54 -3.70 -6.73 -21.47
C ILE A 54 -2.22 -6.35 -21.35
N GLN A 55 -1.44 -6.54 -22.41
CA GLN A 55 -0.02 -6.19 -22.41
C GLN A 55 0.19 -4.67 -22.29
N ILE A 56 -0.60 -3.87 -23.00
CA ILE A 56 -0.58 -2.40 -22.90
C ILE A 56 -1.01 -1.94 -21.51
N ASP A 57 -2.05 -2.53 -20.96
CA ASP A 57 -2.54 -2.18 -19.61
C ASP A 57 -1.51 -2.57 -18.53
N MET A 58 -0.84 -3.70 -18.69
CA MET A 58 0.24 -4.10 -17.78
C MET A 58 1.45 -3.15 -17.89
N GLN A 59 1.79 -2.70 -19.08
CA GLN A 59 2.86 -1.74 -19.30
C GLN A 59 2.55 -0.38 -18.65
N ARG A 60 1.31 0.10 -18.78
CA ARG A 60 0.85 1.31 -18.08
C ARG A 60 0.88 1.16 -16.55
N GLN A 61 0.52 -0.02 -16.04
CA GLN A 61 0.61 -0.29 -14.59
C GLN A 61 2.05 -0.29 -14.11
N LEU A 62 2.99 -0.84 -14.89
CA LEU A 62 4.42 -0.81 -14.56
C LEU A 62 4.98 0.61 -14.59
N GLU A 63 4.60 1.44 -15.56
CA GLU A 63 4.98 2.86 -15.62
C GLU A 63 4.39 3.65 -14.43
N GLN A 64 3.14 3.37 -14.06
CA GLN A 64 2.53 3.98 -12.89
C GLN A 64 3.23 3.57 -11.60
N LEU A 65 3.55 2.29 -11.43
CA LEU A 65 4.31 1.79 -10.28
C LEU A 65 5.72 2.39 -10.22
N ALA A 66 6.40 2.53 -11.35
CA ALA A 66 7.70 3.19 -11.41
C ALA A 66 7.60 4.66 -10.97
N SER A 67 6.60 5.39 -11.44
CA SER A 67 6.34 6.77 -11.02
C SER A 67 6.01 6.89 -9.52
N GLU A 68 5.21 5.97 -8.99
CA GLU A 68 4.90 5.92 -7.55
C GLU A 68 6.15 5.60 -6.71
N MET A 69 7.04 4.73 -7.21
CA MET A 69 8.32 4.43 -6.56
C MET A 69 9.25 5.64 -6.55
N ASP A 70 9.32 6.40 -7.64
CA ASP A 70 10.14 7.61 -7.72
C ASP A 70 9.58 8.72 -6.81
N GLU A 71 8.27 8.86 -6.72
CA GLU A 71 7.63 9.79 -5.77
C GLU A 71 7.92 9.39 -4.31
N LEU A 72 7.78 8.11 -3.98
CA LEU A 72 8.12 7.58 -2.65
C LEU A 72 9.60 7.80 -2.32
N ARG A 73 10.49 7.58 -3.28
CA ARG A 73 11.92 7.85 -3.13
C ARG A 73 12.18 9.33 -2.84
N GLY A 74 11.54 10.24 -3.57
CA GLY A 74 11.66 11.68 -3.33
C GLY A 74 11.11 12.11 -1.97
N VAL A 75 10.05 11.46 -1.46
CA VAL A 75 9.55 11.67 -0.09
C VAL A 75 10.54 11.17 0.95
N VAL A 76 11.12 10.00 0.73
CA VAL A 76 12.14 9.40 1.61
C VAL A 76 13.39 10.29 1.68
N GLU A 77 13.87 10.78 0.53
CA GLU A 77 15.04 11.66 0.47
C GLU A 77 14.79 12.99 1.19
N ARG A 78 13.61 13.60 1.02
CA ARG A 78 13.22 14.81 1.75
C ARG A 78 13.12 14.58 3.25
N ASN A 79 12.46 13.50 3.68
CA ASN A 79 12.38 13.15 5.10
C ASN A 79 13.77 12.88 5.70
N SER A 80 14.67 12.25 4.95
CA SER A 80 16.06 12.01 5.38
C SER A 80 16.85 13.30 5.51
N TYR A 81 16.66 14.24 4.58
CA TYR A 81 17.27 15.57 4.63
C TYR A 81 16.74 16.37 5.82
N ASP A 82 15.44 16.41 6.03
CA ASP A 82 14.78 17.10 7.14
C ASP A 82 15.22 16.53 8.50
N LEU A 83 15.34 15.20 8.60
CA LEU A 83 15.89 14.52 9.78
C LEU A 83 17.35 14.93 10.05
N SER A 84 18.19 15.02 9.01
CA SER A 84 19.59 15.38 9.18
C SER A 84 19.76 16.86 9.61
N GLN A 85 18.97 17.76 9.04
CA GLN A 85 18.94 19.16 9.46
C GLN A 85 18.49 19.33 10.92
N MET A 86 17.53 18.49 11.32
CA MET A 86 17.01 18.52 12.67
C MET A 86 18.03 18.04 13.70
N LEU A 87 18.73 16.96 13.41
CA LEU A 87 19.82 16.47 14.27
C LEU A 87 20.93 17.54 14.44
N GLU A 88 21.20 18.31 13.41
CA GLU A 88 22.16 19.39 13.44
C GLU A 88 21.68 20.54 14.35
N ARG A 89 20.42 20.99 14.20
CA ARG A 89 19.80 21.97 15.09
C ARG A 89 19.72 21.49 16.55
N GLN A 90 19.41 20.20 16.74
CA GLN A 90 19.38 19.62 18.08
C GLN A 90 20.77 19.65 18.75
N ARG A 91 21.83 19.33 17.98
CA ARG A 91 23.21 19.46 18.48
C ARG A 91 23.57 20.90 18.82
N GLU A 92 23.11 21.84 18.02
CA GLU A 92 23.35 23.27 18.24
C GLU A 92 22.62 23.77 19.48
N LEU A 93 21.33 23.39 19.66
CA LEU A 93 20.58 23.67 20.88
C LEU A 93 21.23 23.06 22.13
N TYR A 94 21.76 21.86 22.07
CA TYR A 94 22.49 21.27 23.21
C TYR A 94 23.76 22.04 23.54
N ARG A 95 24.49 22.54 22.53
CA ARG A 95 25.66 23.41 22.74
C ARG A 95 25.25 24.73 23.36
N GLU A 96 24.12 25.29 22.93
CA GLU A 96 23.60 26.55 23.45
C GLU A 96 23.09 26.40 24.88
N VAL A 97 22.37 25.34 25.20
CA VAL A 97 21.94 24.98 26.57
C VAL A 97 23.15 24.72 27.48
N ASP A 98 24.18 24.01 27.00
CA ASP A 98 25.43 23.80 27.78
C ASP A 98 26.20 25.13 27.99
N ALA A 99 26.22 26.01 27.01
CA ALA A 99 26.79 27.33 27.11
C ALA A 99 26.00 28.24 28.07
N LEU A 100 24.66 28.20 28.03
CA LEU A 100 23.79 28.95 28.95
C LEU A 100 23.85 28.39 30.38
N SER A 101 23.99 27.08 30.55
CA SER A 101 24.12 26.47 31.89
C SER A 101 25.46 26.78 32.56
N ARG A 102 26.47 27.22 31.81
CA ARG A 102 27.78 27.65 32.32
C ARG A 102 27.88 29.17 32.58
N GLN A 103 26.85 29.96 32.21
CA GLN A 103 26.81 31.38 32.51
C GLN A 103 26.00 31.64 33.81
N PRO A 104 26.49 32.41 34.75
CA PRO A 104 25.72 32.81 35.94
C PRO A 104 24.54 33.68 35.50
N GLN A 105 23.38 33.28 35.93
CA GLN A 105 22.05 33.79 35.61
C GLN A 105 21.97 35.31 35.82
N LYS A 106 21.90 36.08 34.73
CA LYS A 106 21.33 37.43 34.72
C LYS A 106 20.02 37.36 33.94
N ALA A 107 18.96 37.64 34.65
CA ALA A 107 17.62 37.73 34.12
C ALA A 107 17.54 38.79 33.03
N ALA A 108 16.94 38.46 31.88
CA ALA A 108 16.51 39.42 30.89
C ALA A 108 15.30 38.87 30.09
N PRO A 109 14.50 39.77 29.52
CA PRO A 109 13.05 39.62 29.40
C PRO A 109 12.59 38.96 28.12
N GLU A 110 11.37 38.44 28.23
CA GLU A 110 10.57 37.96 27.08
C GLU A 110 10.45 39.00 25.97
N THR A 111 10.79 38.64 24.76
CA THR A 111 10.20 39.24 23.57
C THR A 111 9.75 38.15 22.62
N ALA A 112 8.45 38.18 22.43
CA ALA A 112 7.69 37.36 21.50
C ALA A 112 8.04 37.70 20.05
N ASP A 113 7.76 36.71 19.22
CA ASP A 113 7.37 36.83 17.82
C ASP A 113 8.46 36.66 16.75
N SER A 114 8.51 35.44 16.24
CA SER A 114 8.46 35.13 14.81
C SER A 114 8.40 33.61 14.60
N LYS A 115 7.22 33.18 14.21
CA LYS A 115 6.87 31.79 13.93
C LYS A 115 7.25 31.47 12.49
N PRO A 116 8.15 30.50 12.21
CA PRO A 116 8.11 29.79 10.94
C PRO A 116 7.14 28.64 11.11
N LYS A 117 6.14 28.64 10.28
CA LYS A 117 5.08 27.63 10.19
C LYS A 117 5.64 26.38 9.50
N SER A 118 6.34 25.54 10.23
CA SER A 118 6.58 24.14 9.87
C SER A 118 5.89 23.28 10.94
N THR A 119 4.85 22.60 10.52
CA THR A 119 3.89 21.85 11.34
C THR A 119 4.42 20.49 11.78
N GLU A 120 5.67 20.39 12.19
CA GLU A 120 6.16 19.21 12.91
C GLU A 120 6.57 19.65 14.30
N THR A 121 5.66 19.41 15.24
CA THR A 121 5.89 19.70 16.66
C THR A 121 6.80 18.62 17.21
N TYR A 122 8.06 18.96 17.43
CA TYR A 122 9.01 18.07 18.11
C TYR A 122 8.83 18.13 19.61
N THR A 123 9.00 16.99 20.24
CA THR A 123 8.98 16.92 21.71
C THR A 123 10.36 17.21 22.26
N SER A 124 10.42 17.81 23.43
CA SER A 124 11.66 17.99 24.18
C SER A 124 12.20 16.69 24.81
N ASN A 125 11.49 15.57 24.65
CA ASN A 125 11.86 14.27 25.18
C ASN A 125 12.88 13.57 24.26
N VAL A 126 14.14 13.53 24.69
CA VAL A 126 15.25 12.94 23.93
C VAL A 126 15.05 11.44 23.64
N SER A 127 14.49 10.71 24.62
CA SER A 127 14.22 9.27 24.46
C SER A 127 13.13 9.01 23.44
N GLU A 128 12.10 9.82 23.42
CA GLU A 128 11.00 9.74 22.45
C GLU A 128 11.51 9.97 21.02
N ASN A 129 12.35 10.99 20.82
CA ASN A 129 12.95 11.26 19.53
C ASN A 129 13.83 10.09 19.05
N ALA A 130 14.68 9.56 19.95
CA ALA A 130 15.57 8.45 19.64
C ALA A 130 14.80 7.16 19.27
N ASP A 131 13.73 6.84 19.99
CA ASP A 131 12.90 5.66 19.71
C ASP A 131 12.13 5.80 18.40
N TYR A 132 11.62 7.00 18.11
CA TYR A 132 10.98 7.28 16.82
C TYR A 132 11.97 7.17 15.65
N GLU A 133 13.15 7.80 15.76
CA GLU A 133 14.21 7.70 14.75
C GLU A 133 14.68 6.27 14.53
N LYS A 134 14.82 5.49 15.60
CA LYS A 134 15.16 4.06 15.50
C LYS A 134 14.12 3.31 14.68
N ALA A 135 12.83 3.52 14.94
CA ALA A 135 11.76 2.89 14.20
C ALA A 135 11.78 3.28 12.70
N VAL A 136 12.03 4.56 12.39
CA VAL A 136 12.18 5.04 11.01
C VAL A 136 13.41 4.45 10.34
N ASN A 137 14.56 4.35 11.03
CA ASN A 137 15.79 3.78 10.48
C ASN A 137 15.64 2.30 10.13
N LEU A 138 14.85 1.53 10.87
CA LEU A 138 14.51 0.15 10.52
C LEU A 138 13.85 0.05 9.13
N ILE A 139 13.04 1.05 8.74
CA ILE A 139 12.45 1.10 7.40
C ILE A 139 13.48 1.55 6.37
N LEU A 140 14.11 2.70 6.60
CA LEU A 140 14.85 3.43 5.57
C LEU A 140 16.25 2.86 5.32
N LYS A 141 16.93 2.43 6.39
CA LYS A 141 18.32 1.97 6.31
C LYS A 141 18.43 0.45 6.35
N GLU A 142 17.74 -0.18 7.28
CA GLU A 142 17.89 -1.61 7.54
C GLU A 142 16.91 -2.45 6.72
N LYS A 143 15.83 -1.84 6.21
CA LYS A 143 14.74 -2.52 5.48
C LYS A 143 14.11 -3.66 6.29
N ASP A 144 14.24 -3.59 7.63
CA ASP A 144 13.59 -4.51 8.55
C ASP A 144 12.16 -4.05 8.85
N TYR A 145 11.25 -4.36 7.93
CA TYR A 145 9.84 -3.97 8.03
C TYR A 145 9.12 -4.67 9.21
N ASN A 146 9.58 -5.83 9.65
CA ASN A 146 8.99 -6.52 10.79
C ASN A 146 9.45 -5.89 12.11
N GLY A 147 10.73 -5.56 12.22
CA GLY A 147 11.29 -4.81 13.32
C GLY A 147 10.66 -3.42 13.43
N ALA A 148 10.47 -2.74 12.30
CA ALA A 148 9.82 -1.43 12.26
C ALA A 148 8.37 -1.47 12.79
N VAL A 149 7.58 -2.48 12.44
CA VAL A 149 6.22 -2.64 13.00
C VAL A 149 6.28 -2.70 14.52
N LYS A 150 7.12 -3.60 15.07
CA LYS A 150 7.26 -3.75 16.52
C LYS A 150 7.75 -2.47 17.21
N ALA A 151 8.69 -1.76 16.56
CA ALA A 151 9.25 -0.52 17.09
C ALA A 151 8.19 0.59 17.14
N PHE A 152 7.38 0.78 16.09
CA PHE A 152 6.30 1.77 16.10
C PHE A 152 5.15 1.38 17.05
N GLU A 153 4.79 0.10 17.15
CA GLU A 153 3.81 -0.36 18.14
C GLU A 153 4.29 -0.08 19.56
N GLY A 154 5.56 -0.42 19.87
CA GLY A 154 6.19 -0.11 21.16
C GLY A 154 6.25 1.39 21.43
N PHE A 155 6.57 2.19 20.42
CA PHE A 155 6.59 3.65 20.51
C PHE A 155 5.21 4.22 20.89
N LEU A 156 4.14 3.77 20.25
CA LEU A 156 2.78 4.24 20.55
C LEU A 156 2.33 3.89 21.97
N VAL A 157 2.81 2.77 22.51
CA VAL A 157 2.54 2.35 23.89
C VAL A 157 3.36 3.17 24.88
N ALA A 158 4.65 3.38 24.60
CA ALA A 158 5.55 4.11 25.48
C ALA A 158 5.24 5.62 25.52
N TYR A 159 4.77 6.19 24.40
CA TYR A 159 4.56 7.62 24.25
C TYR A 159 3.14 7.96 23.77
N PRO A 160 2.10 7.70 24.59
CA PRO A 160 0.70 7.84 24.17
C PRO A 160 0.27 9.29 23.88
N GLN A 161 1.04 10.28 24.33
CA GLN A 161 0.81 11.71 24.12
C GLN A 161 1.81 12.34 23.13
N SER A 162 2.56 11.51 22.43
CA SER A 162 3.58 11.95 21.49
C SER A 162 3.03 12.82 20.35
N ALA A 163 3.75 13.89 20.02
CA ALA A 163 3.52 14.65 18.79
C ALA A 163 3.77 13.83 17.53
N TYR A 164 4.61 12.78 17.61
CA TYR A 164 4.85 11.85 16.51
C TYR A 164 3.76 10.79 16.31
N LYS A 165 2.77 10.74 17.19
CA LYS A 165 1.73 9.72 17.15
C LYS A 165 1.02 9.61 15.80
N PRO A 166 0.59 10.70 15.12
CA PRO A 166 0.02 10.61 13.78
C PRO A 166 1.00 10.02 12.76
N ASN A 167 2.28 10.40 12.84
CA ASN A 167 3.30 9.89 11.95
C ASN A 167 3.61 8.40 12.21
N ALA A 168 3.64 7.97 13.47
CA ALA A 168 3.83 6.56 13.83
C ALA A 168 2.67 5.69 13.32
N HIS A 169 1.42 6.13 13.48
CA HIS A 169 0.26 5.48 12.89
C HIS A 169 0.33 5.44 11.37
N TYR A 170 0.78 6.51 10.73
CA TYR A 170 0.95 6.55 9.28
C TYR A 170 1.96 5.51 8.79
N TRP A 171 3.14 5.40 9.43
CA TRP A 171 4.14 4.39 9.11
C TRP A 171 3.62 2.96 9.31
N LEU A 172 2.93 2.69 10.41
CA LEU A 172 2.28 1.40 10.64
C LEU A 172 1.25 1.08 9.56
N GLY A 173 0.43 2.07 9.19
CA GLY A 173 -0.54 1.94 8.10
C GLY A 173 0.13 1.53 6.78
N GLN A 174 1.23 2.19 6.42
CA GLN A 174 1.99 1.88 5.21
C GLN A 174 2.63 0.49 5.26
N LEU A 175 3.22 0.11 6.40
CA LEU A 175 3.83 -1.21 6.60
C LEU A 175 2.79 -2.33 6.48
N TYR A 176 1.64 -2.18 7.12
CA TYR A 176 0.54 -3.15 7.02
C TYR A 176 -0.07 -3.21 5.62
N PHE A 177 -0.20 -2.05 4.95
CA PHE A 177 -0.71 -1.98 3.59
C PHE A 177 0.20 -2.70 2.60
N THR A 178 1.51 -2.51 2.70
CA THR A 178 2.52 -3.20 1.87
C THR A 178 2.48 -4.72 2.07
N LYS A 179 2.17 -5.16 3.30
CA LYS A 179 2.00 -6.59 3.65
C LYS A 179 0.61 -7.13 3.28
N ASN A 180 -0.22 -6.35 2.59
CA ASN A 180 -1.61 -6.67 2.25
C ASN A 180 -2.50 -6.98 3.47
N GLN A 181 -2.14 -6.47 4.64
CA GLN A 181 -2.89 -6.57 5.87
C GLN A 181 -3.88 -5.38 5.95
N LEU A 182 -4.88 -5.39 5.04
CA LEU A 182 -5.74 -4.23 4.78
C LEU A 182 -6.54 -3.79 6.01
N LYS A 183 -6.96 -4.72 6.86
CA LYS A 183 -7.69 -4.39 8.08
C LYS A 183 -6.82 -3.58 9.04
N GLN A 184 -5.62 -4.07 9.36
CA GLN A 184 -4.70 -3.38 10.26
C GLN A 184 -4.25 -2.04 9.66
N ALA A 185 -3.96 -2.01 8.35
CA ALA A 185 -3.65 -0.77 7.65
C ALA A 185 -4.77 0.27 7.79
N GLY A 186 -6.02 -0.15 7.59
CA GLY A 186 -7.20 0.71 7.73
C GLY A 186 -7.36 1.28 9.14
N GLU A 187 -7.14 0.46 10.19
CA GLU A 187 -7.18 0.90 11.58
C GLU A 187 -6.14 2.00 11.85
N GLN A 188 -4.92 1.83 11.32
CA GLN A 188 -3.85 2.80 11.49
C GLN A 188 -4.10 4.10 10.72
N PHE A 189 -4.50 4.03 9.46
CA PHE A 189 -4.83 5.22 8.67
C PHE A 189 -6.04 5.96 9.23
N LYS A 190 -7.02 5.25 9.80
CA LYS A 190 -8.14 5.87 10.50
C LYS A 190 -7.66 6.67 11.72
N ALA A 191 -6.76 6.09 12.50
CA ALA A 191 -6.15 6.80 13.62
C ALA A 191 -5.44 8.09 13.15
N VAL A 192 -4.76 8.09 12.00
CA VAL A 192 -4.18 9.33 11.42
C VAL A 192 -5.27 10.32 11.01
N ALA A 193 -6.36 9.86 10.41
CA ALA A 193 -7.45 10.71 9.93
C ALA A 193 -8.18 11.45 11.07
N ASP A 194 -8.12 10.91 12.30
CA ASP A 194 -8.68 11.54 13.50
C ASP A 194 -7.88 12.78 13.97
N TYR A 195 -6.64 12.96 13.49
CA TYR A 195 -5.83 14.16 13.74
C TYR A 195 -6.03 15.18 12.62
N SER A 196 -6.92 16.15 12.85
CA SER A 196 -7.26 17.20 11.86
C SER A 196 -6.06 17.99 11.35
N ASP A 197 -5.07 18.21 12.22
CA ASP A 197 -3.91 19.05 11.97
C ASP A 197 -2.70 18.26 11.41
N SER A 198 -2.85 16.96 11.25
CA SER A 198 -1.77 16.12 10.72
C SER A 198 -1.57 16.39 9.22
N ASN A 199 -0.31 16.63 8.84
CA ASN A 199 0.11 16.73 7.44
C ASN A 199 -0.04 15.40 6.67
N LYS A 200 -0.24 14.28 7.37
CA LYS A 200 -0.49 12.94 6.81
C LYS A 200 -1.98 12.63 6.63
N ARG A 201 -2.89 13.52 7.08
CA ARG A 201 -4.32 13.24 7.06
C ARG A 201 -4.87 13.05 5.65
N ALA A 202 -4.47 13.89 4.69
CA ALA A 202 -4.89 13.77 3.30
C ALA A 202 -4.50 12.42 2.69
N ASP A 203 -3.25 11.99 2.91
CA ASP A 203 -2.75 10.70 2.43
C ASP A 203 -3.45 9.54 3.13
N ALA A 204 -3.67 9.63 4.43
CA ALA A 204 -4.37 8.60 5.20
C ALA A 204 -5.80 8.40 4.69
N LEU A 205 -6.55 9.48 4.43
CA LEU A 205 -7.88 9.42 3.84
C LEU A 205 -7.86 8.80 2.43
N LEU A 206 -6.90 9.17 1.60
CA LEU A 206 -6.70 8.54 0.29
C LEU A 206 -6.46 7.03 0.43
N LYS A 207 -5.57 6.62 1.34
CA LYS A 207 -5.30 5.19 1.59
C LYS A 207 -6.52 4.45 2.13
N LEU A 208 -7.33 5.07 2.97
CA LEU A 208 -8.61 4.49 3.41
C LEU A 208 -9.56 4.26 2.23
N GLY A 209 -9.63 5.20 1.29
CA GLY A 209 -10.38 5.04 0.05
C GLY A 209 -9.88 3.85 -0.77
N VAL A 210 -8.57 3.72 -0.95
CA VAL A 210 -7.95 2.59 -1.66
C VAL A 210 -8.22 1.25 -0.95
N ILE A 211 -8.14 1.22 0.38
CA ILE A 211 -8.46 0.02 1.17
C ILE A 211 -9.92 -0.38 1.00
N ALA A 212 -10.84 0.58 1.06
CA ALA A 212 -12.26 0.35 0.85
C ALA A 212 -12.54 -0.20 -0.56
N GLU A 213 -11.89 0.37 -1.59
CA GLU A 213 -11.98 -0.11 -2.98
C GLU A 213 -11.48 -1.56 -3.10
N ARG A 214 -10.29 -1.88 -2.55
CA ARG A 214 -9.74 -3.24 -2.54
C ARG A 214 -10.61 -4.24 -1.75
N SER A 215 -11.39 -3.74 -0.78
CA SER A 215 -12.36 -4.51 0.00
C SER A 215 -13.74 -4.56 -0.64
N ASN A 216 -13.86 -4.11 -1.88
CA ASN A 216 -15.11 -4.04 -2.65
C ASN A 216 -16.21 -3.19 -2.00
N ASN A 217 -15.83 -2.23 -1.15
CA ASN A 217 -16.74 -1.27 -0.52
C ASN A 217 -16.67 0.08 -1.27
N VAL A 218 -17.35 0.12 -2.42
CA VAL A 218 -17.28 1.25 -3.35
C VAL A 218 -17.85 2.54 -2.73
N ASP A 219 -18.91 2.45 -1.92
CA ASP A 219 -19.53 3.62 -1.31
C ASP A 219 -18.59 4.28 -0.29
N GLU A 220 -17.92 3.50 0.55
CA GLU A 220 -16.96 4.02 1.50
C GLU A 220 -15.73 4.57 0.77
N ALA A 221 -15.26 3.91 -0.30
CA ALA A 221 -14.18 4.42 -1.12
C ALA A 221 -14.50 5.81 -1.69
N LYS A 222 -15.69 5.96 -2.29
CA LYS A 222 -16.16 7.26 -2.81
C LYS A 222 -16.21 8.32 -1.74
N LYS A 223 -16.72 7.99 -0.56
CA LYS A 223 -16.79 8.91 0.58
C LYS A 223 -15.41 9.41 1.00
N MET A 224 -14.44 8.50 1.17
CA MET A 224 -13.09 8.87 1.55
C MET A 224 -12.43 9.75 0.49
N TYR A 225 -12.54 9.39 -0.79
CA TYR A 225 -11.98 10.19 -1.88
C TYR A 225 -12.62 11.58 -1.98
N GLN A 226 -13.94 11.69 -1.81
CA GLN A 226 -14.65 12.98 -1.80
C GLN A 226 -14.20 13.85 -0.63
N GLU A 227 -13.95 13.27 0.54
CA GLU A 227 -13.42 13.99 1.70
C GLU A 227 -12.04 14.57 1.41
N VAL A 228 -11.14 13.79 0.78
CA VAL A 228 -9.82 14.29 0.38
C VAL A 228 -9.94 15.46 -0.58
N VAL A 229 -10.72 15.33 -1.65
CA VAL A 229 -10.89 16.36 -2.67
C VAL A 229 -11.50 17.65 -2.08
N LYS A 230 -12.46 17.52 -1.19
CA LYS A 230 -13.13 18.65 -0.55
C LYS A 230 -12.22 19.37 0.45
N THR A 231 -11.48 18.62 1.26
CA THR A 231 -10.72 19.18 2.39
C THR A 231 -9.31 19.63 2.00
N TYR A 232 -8.71 18.98 0.99
CA TYR A 232 -7.35 19.23 0.56
C TYR A 232 -7.23 19.40 -0.95
N PRO A 233 -7.95 20.36 -1.57
CA PRO A 233 -8.11 20.46 -3.04
C PRO A 233 -6.79 20.54 -3.80
N ASP A 234 -5.76 21.19 -3.23
CA ASP A 234 -4.48 21.45 -3.88
C ASP A 234 -3.44 20.33 -3.66
N SER A 235 -3.78 19.31 -2.87
CA SER A 235 -2.86 18.23 -2.54
C SER A 235 -2.69 17.23 -3.69
N THR A 236 -1.55 16.52 -3.69
CA THR A 236 -1.33 15.37 -4.58
C THR A 236 -2.37 14.28 -4.33
N SER A 237 -2.70 14.05 -3.05
CA SER A 237 -3.72 13.08 -2.64
C SER A 237 -5.10 13.42 -3.22
N SER A 238 -5.44 14.72 -3.34
CA SER A 238 -6.69 15.16 -3.97
C SER A 238 -6.74 14.81 -5.46
N ARG A 239 -5.65 15.04 -6.18
CA ARG A 239 -5.58 14.67 -7.62
C ARG A 239 -5.74 13.16 -7.82
N GLN A 240 -5.12 12.35 -6.97
CA GLN A 240 -5.26 10.89 -7.00
C GLN A 240 -6.68 10.45 -6.64
N ALA A 241 -7.28 11.04 -5.59
CA ALA A 241 -8.65 10.76 -5.18
C ALA A 241 -9.65 11.10 -6.28
N GLN A 242 -9.48 12.24 -6.97
CA GLN A 242 -10.33 12.62 -8.09
C GLN A 242 -10.21 11.63 -9.27
N ALA A 243 -9.01 11.16 -9.57
CA ALA A 243 -8.79 10.15 -10.60
C ALA A 243 -9.50 8.82 -10.25
N SER A 244 -9.46 8.42 -8.97
CA SER A 244 -10.17 7.23 -8.48
C SER A 244 -11.69 7.39 -8.55
N LEU A 245 -12.23 8.55 -8.14
CA LEU A 245 -13.66 8.86 -8.27
C LEU A 245 -14.15 8.77 -9.72
N ASN A 246 -13.36 9.27 -10.65
CA ASN A 246 -13.71 9.21 -12.08
C ASN A 246 -13.74 7.76 -12.62
N LYS A 247 -12.93 6.86 -12.06
CA LYS A 247 -12.95 5.43 -12.39
C LYS A 247 -14.18 4.73 -11.79
N LEU A 248 -14.53 5.07 -10.55
CA LEU A 248 -15.66 4.46 -9.82
C LEU A 248 -17.04 5.01 -10.26
N GLY A 249 -17.07 6.07 -11.04
CA GLY A 249 -18.30 6.66 -11.60
C GLY A 249 -18.66 6.15 -12.98
N LYS A 250 -17.81 5.29 -13.57
CA LYS A 250 -18.08 4.59 -14.84
C LYS A 250 -18.64 3.21 -14.58
#